data_9856d3e85bff8345201d3a9f52a51f4b
#
_entry.id   9856d3e85bff8345201d3a9f52a51f4b
#
_cell.length_a   1.000
_cell.length_b   1.000
_cell.length_c   1.000
_cell.angle_alpha   90.00
_cell.angle_beta   90.00
_cell.angle_gamma   90.00
#
_symmetry.space_group_name_H-M   'P 1'
#
loop_
_entity.id
_entity.type
_entity.pdbx_description
1 polymer ?
#
loop_
_entity_poly.entity_id
_entity_poly.type
_entity_poly.pdbx_seq_one_letter_code
_entity_poly.pdbx_strand_id
1 'polypeptide(L)'
;MGKNLIDLYTDYLISSFSQTTATGLSTLVDGCLSHDQITTFLAESDLDSKSLWLHVKPMVRELEKAKGTGVLIFDDSIAVKPYSDENEIVCYHWDHSKKRHIKGINFLNCLFEKDGISLPVAAEIIEKDECFIDPKTGKEKRRSSITKNQLMQKMLTVTQNNRVLYDYVLADSWFSSADNMKFIKKDLHKEFVFALKANRLAALSFED
;
A
#
# COMPACT_ATOMS: atom_id res chain seq x y z
N MET A 1 1.18 -4.67 27.49
CA MET A 1 2.55 -4.74 26.94
C MET A 1 2.62 -4.45 25.43
N GLY A 2 1.74 -4.98 24.58
CA GLY A 2 1.81 -4.81 23.11
C GLY A 2 1.74 -3.38 22.57
N LYS A 3 0.87 -2.52 23.12
CA LYS A 3 0.67 -1.15 22.59
C LYS A 3 1.91 -0.26 22.76
N ASN A 4 2.65 -0.46 23.83
CA ASN A 4 3.88 0.30 24.12
C ASN A 4 5.06 -0.16 23.25
N LEU A 5 5.07 -1.43 22.82
CA LEU A 5 6.17 -1.99 22.02
C LEU A 5 6.02 -1.62 20.52
N ILE A 6 4.79 -1.53 19.99
CA ILE A 6 4.57 -1.05 18.62
C ILE A 6 4.98 0.41 18.47
N ASP A 7 4.62 1.26 19.44
CA ASP A 7 4.99 2.68 19.43
C ASP A 7 6.52 2.84 19.46
N LEU A 8 7.18 2.13 20.38
CA LEU A 8 8.64 2.13 20.49
C LEU A 8 9.33 1.61 19.21
N TYR A 9 8.80 0.53 18.61
CA TYR A 9 9.35 -0.02 17.38
C TYR A 9 9.16 0.94 16.20
N THR A 10 8.01 1.61 16.13
CA THR A 10 7.71 2.62 15.12
C THR A 10 8.65 3.82 15.26
N ASP A 11 8.84 4.33 16.47
CA ASP A 11 9.78 5.43 16.75
C ASP A 11 11.21 5.05 16.35
N TYR A 12 11.62 3.81 16.62
CA TYR A 12 12.91 3.28 16.17
C TYR A 12 13.03 3.26 14.65
N LEU A 13 11.99 2.80 13.94
CA LEU A 13 11.96 2.79 12.46
C LEU A 13 12.10 4.20 11.87
N ILE A 14 11.41 5.18 12.46
CA ILE A 14 11.38 6.58 11.97
C ILE A 14 12.69 7.31 12.29
N SER A 15 13.26 7.07 13.48
CA SER A 15 14.43 7.79 13.96
C SER A 15 15.79 7.21 13.52
N SER A 16 15.79 5.99 12.97
CA SER A 16 17.04 5.31 12.59
C SER A 16 17.55 5.73 11.22
N PHE A 17 18.84 6.10 11.15
CA PHE A 17 19.53 6.41 9.90
C PHE A 17 20.24 5.20 9.25
N SER A 18 20.17 4.03 9.90
CA SER A 18 20.80 2.78 9.45
C SER A 18 19.81 1.64 9.34
N GLN A 19 20.30 0.42 9.15
CA GLN A 19 19.44 -0.76 9.12
C GLN A 19 18.71 -0.95 10.45
N THR A 20 17.37 -1.00 10.39
CA THR A 20 16.52 -1.23 11.55
C THR A 20 16.36 -2.73 11.78
N THR A 21 17.07 -3.24 12.78
CA THR A 21 17.05 -4.66 13.17
C THR A 21 16.58 -4.83 14.62
N ALA A 22 16.03 -5.99 14.95
CA ALA A 22 15.65 -6.30 16.34
C ALA A 22 16.84 -6.20 17.30
N THR A 23 18.03 -6.62 16.86
CA THR A 23 19.28 -6.46 17.62
C THR A 23 19.63 -4.99 17.83
N GLY A 24 19.47 -4.17 16.79
CA GLY A 24 19.73 -2.72 16.87
C GLY A 24 18.81 -2.02 17.88
N LEU A 25 17.52 -2.35 17.87
CA LEU A 25 16.58 -1.81 18.87
C LEU A 25 16.95 -2.30 20.29
N SER A 26 17.26 -3.61 20.47
CA SER A 26 17.66 -4.14 21.76
C SER A 26 18.88 -3.42 22.32
N THR A 27 19.88 -3.13 21.48
CA THR A 27 21.07 -2.34 21.86
C THR A 27 20.72 -0.91 22.22
N LEU A 28 19.83 -0.26 21.43
CA LEU A 28 19.45 1.14 21.66
C LEU A 28 18.71 1.34 23.00
N VAL A 29 17.97 0.33 23.46
CA VAL A 29 17.26 0.38 24.75
C VAL A 29 18.04 -0.31 25.87
N ASP A 30 19.37 -0.41 25.77
CA ASP A 30 20.28 -0.97 26.76
C ASP A 30 19.90 -2.39 27.23
N GLY A 31 19.32 -3.20 26.33
CA GLY A 31 18.90 -4.57 26.63
C GLY A 31 17.62 -4.68 27.49
N CYS A 32 16.92 -3.56 27.76
CA CYS A 32 15.62 -3.60 28.46
C CYS A 32 14.58 -4.45 27.70
N LEU A 33 14.76 -4.60 26.39
CA LEU A 33 14.05 -5.53 25.53
C LEU A 33 15.05 -6.41 24.82
N SER A 34 14.92 -7.73 24.94
CA SER A 34 15.79 -8.65 24.21
C SER A 34 15.43 -8.71 22.73
N HIS A 35 16.41 -9.08 21.90
CA HIS A 35 16.20 -9.39 20.49
C HIS A 35 15.04 -10.37 20.27
N ASP A 36 14.96 -11.44 21.10
CA ASP A 36 13.92 -12.47 20.97
C ASP A 36 12.53 -11.91 21.27
N GLN A 37 12.40 -11.05 22.29
CA GLN A 37 11.13 -10.40 22.61
C GLN A 37 10.63 -9.52 21.45
N ILE A 38 11.53 -8.78 20.80
CA ILE A 38 11.19 -7.94 19.64
C ILE A 38 10.80 -8.82 18.45
N THR A 39 11.57 -9.87 18.17
CA THR A 39 11.29 -10.80 17.06
C THR A 39 9.97 -11.54 17.26
N THR A 40 9.72 -12.05 18.47
CA THR A 40 8.46 -12.71 18.82
C THR A 40 7.26 -11.75 18.68
N PHE A 41 7.41 -10.52 19.18
CA PHE A 41 6.39 -9.48 19.01
C PHE A 41 6.04 -9.23 17.53
N LEU A 42 7.06 -9.09 16.68
CA LEU A 42 6.83 -8.86 15.24
C LEU A 42 6.20 -10.07 14.54
N ALA A 43 6.57 -11.28 14.95
CA ALA A 43 6.04 -12.52 14.36
C ALA A 43 4.60 -12.83 14.80
N GLU A 44 4.23 -12.48 16.04
CA GLU A 44 2.91 -12.77 16.60
C GLU A 44 1.90 -11.63 16.46
N SER A 45 2.34 -10.45 15.98
CA SER A 45 1.47 -9.29 15.83
C SER A 45 0.77 -9.30 14.47
N ASP A 46 -0.55 -9.24 14.47
CA ASP A 46 -1.36 -9.02 13.26
C ASP A 46 -1.24 -7.56 12.79
N LEU A 47 -0.10 -7.23 12.17
CA LEU A 47 0.17 -5.89 11.61
C LEU A 47 -0.30 -5.81 10.16
N ASP A 48 -1.60 -5.95 9.95
CA ASP A 48 -2.28 -5.92 8.67
C ASP A 48 -2.98 -4.56 8.40
N SER A 49 -3.63 -4.46 7.24
CA SER A 49 -4.41 -3.27 6.86
C SER A 49 -5.58 -2.98 7.82
N LYS A 50 -6.13 -4.00 8.48
CA LYS A 50 -7.18 -3.84 9.48
C LYS A 50 -6.64 -3.24 10.78
N SER A 51 -5.48 -3.70 11.23
CA SER A 51 -4.82 -3.15 12.41
C SER A 51 -4.39 -1.70 12.17
N LEU A 52 -3.84 -1.38 10.99
CA LEU A 52 -3.57 -0.01 10.56
C LEU A 52 -4.82 0.87 10.65
N TRP A 53 -5.94 0.41 10.08
CA TRP A 53 -7.21 1.15 10.15
C TRP A 53 -7.65 1.43 11.58
N LEU A 54 -7.55 0.44 12.49
CA LEU A 54 -7.93 0.62 13.89
C LEU A 54 -7.11 1.71 14.61
N HIS A 55 -5.82 1.84 14.24
CA HIS A 55 -4.94 2.87 14.79
C HIS A 55 -5.25 4.27 14.24
N VAL A 56 -5.47 4.39 12.92
CA VAL A 56 -5.69 5.70 12.29
C VAL A 56 -7.14 6.18 12.34
N LYS A 57 -8.10 5.29 12.57
CA LYS A 57 -9.53 5.59 12.57
C LYS A 57 -9.92 6.81 13.42
N PRO A 58 -9.45 6.99 14.67
CA PRO A 58 -9.78 8.18 15.46
C PRO A 58 -9.33 9.48 14.79
N MET A 59 -8.12 9.46 14.18
CA MET A 59 -7.55 10.62 13.48
C MET A 59 -8.33 10.94 12.21
N VAL A 60 -8.71 9.91 11.44
CA VAL A 60 -9.57 10.05 10.24
C VAL A 60 -10.91 10.68 10.63
N ARG A 61 -11.56 10.18 11.71
CA ARG A 61 -12.84 10.73 12.20
C ARG A 61 -12.75 12.18 12.64
N GLU A 62 -11.62 12.58 13.20
CA GLU A 62 -11.39 13.99 13.56
C GLU A 62 -11.19 14.84 12.30
N LEU A 63 -10.38 14.35 11.36
CA LEU A 63 -10.11 15.05 10.10
C LEU A 63 -11.37 15.20 9.24
N GLU A 64 -12.27 14.23 9.25
CA GLU A 64 -13.57 14.30 8.54
C GLU A 64 -14.45 15.47 8.98
N LYS A 65 -14.29 15.98 10.22
CA LYS A 65 -15.04 17.14 10.71
C LYS A 65 -14.57 18.46 10.10
N ALA A 66 -13.36 18.52 9.57
CA ALA A 66 -12.84 19.70 8.90
C ALA A 66 -13.67 20.01 7.64
N LYS A 67 -13.76 21.27 7.27
CA LYS A 67 -14.39 21.70 6.01
C LYS A 67 -13.47 21.32 4.85
N GLY A 68 -14.06 21.02 3.70
CA GLY A 68 -13.31 20.72 2.49
C GLY A 68 -13.56 19.32 1.96
N THR A 69 -12.95 19.04 0.83
CA THR A 69 -13.09 17.80 0.06
C THR A 69 -12.17 16.72 0.62
N GLY A 70 -12.71 15.55 0.89
CA GLY A 70 -11.91 14.37 1.22
C GLY A 70 -11.48 13.63 -0.05
N VAL A 71 -10.25 13.16 -0.09
CA VAL A 71 -9.67 12.50 -1.24
C VAL A 71 -9.01 11.19 -0.83
N LEU A 72 -9.23 10.12 -1.60
CA LEU A 72 -8.43 8.90 -1.49
C LEU A 72 -7.34 8.91 -2.56
N ILE A 73 -6.11 8.68 -2.16
CA ILE A 73 -4.95 8.66 -3.05
C ILE A 73 -4.36 7.26 -3.06
N PHE A 74 -4.25 6.66 -4.25
CA PHE A 74 -3.63 5.35 -4.46
C PHE A 74 -2.29 5.48 -5.16
N ASP A 75 -1.28 4.87 -4.57
CA ASP A 75 0.05 4.76 -5.16
C ASP A 75 0.74 3.48 -4.72
N ASP A 76 1.63 2.93 -5.56
CA ASP A 76 2.42 1.78 -5.20
C ASP A 76 3.90 2.14 -4.99
N SER A 77 4.51 1.51 -4.00
CA SER A 77 5.90 1.73 -3.65
C SER A 77 6.63 0.42 -3.42
N ILE A 78 7.95 0.40 -3.67
CA ILE A 78 8.77 -0.80 -3.55
C ILE A 78 9.81 -0.59 -2.44
N ALA A 79 9.67 -1.34 -1.34
CA ALA A 79 10.71 -1.47 -0.33
C ALA A 79 11.80 -2.43 -0.82
N VAL A 80 12.95 -1.89 -1.19
CA VAL A 80 14.06 -2.65 -1.78
C VAL A 80 14.66 -3.64 -0.78
N LYS A 81 14.77 -4.91 -1.16
CA LYS A 81 15.32 -6.01 -0.35
C LYS A 81 16.34 -6.82 -1.17
N PRO A 82 17.53 -6.26 -1.48
CA PRO A 82 18.46 -6.86 -2.43
C PRO A 82 19.08 -8.17 -1.93
N TYR A 83 19.20 -8.34 -0.62
CA TYR A 83 19.89 -9.45 0.04
C TYR A 83 18.96 -10.56 0.54
N SER A 84 17.63 -10.38 0.49
CA SER A 84 16.67 -11.39 0.88
C SER A 84 16.49 -12.42 -0.23
N ASP A 85 16.17 -13.67 0.13
CA ASP A 85 15.79 -14.70 -0.83
C ASP A 85 14.47 -14.34 -1.52
N GLU A 86 14.30 -14.80 -2.77
CA GLU A 86 13.08 -14.55 -3.55
C GLU A 86 11.96 -15.50 -3.08
N ASN A 87 10.79 -14.93 -2.81
CA ASN A 87 9.56 -15.64 -2.48
C ASN A 87 8.35 -14.89 -3.06
N GLU A 88 7.12 -15.24 -2.66
CA GLU A 88 5.90 -14.59 -3.15
C GLU A 88 5.79 -13.11 -2.79
N ILE A 89 6.42 -12.67 -1.69
CA ILE A 89 6.39 -11.30 -1.18
C ILE A 89 7.62 -10.53 -1.65
N VAL A 90 8.81 -11.11 -1.45
CA VAL A 90 10.09 -10.51 -1.88
C VAL A 90 10.43 -11.03 -3.28
N CYS A 91 10.13 -10.24 -4.29
CA CYS A 91 10.36 -10.65 -5.69
C CYS A 91 10.78 -9.46 -6.56
N TYR A 92 11.03 -9.72 -7.85
CA TYR A 92 11.43 -8.67 -8.78
C TYR A 92 10.23 -7.87 -9.29
N HIS A 93 10.32 -6.55 -9.16
CA HIS A 93 9.36 -5.58 -9.68
C HIS A 93 10.04 -4.61 -10.63
N TRP A 94 9.30 -4.09 -11.62
CA TRP A 94 9.80 -3.04 -12.47
C TRP A 94 9.70 -1.69 -11.76
N ASP A 95 10.84 -1.02 -11.58
CA ASP A 95 10.90 0.34 -11.06
C ASP A 95 10.93 1.32 -12.24
N HIS A 96 9.85 2.08 -12.42
CA HIS A 96 9.69 3.02 -13.52
C HIS A 96 10.64 4.21 -13.40
N SER A 97 10.98 4.65 -12.20
CA SER A 97 11.89 5.76 -11.96
C SER A 97 13.35 5.39 -12.27
N LYS A 98 13.75 4.17 -11.94
CA LYS A 98 15.09 3.65 -12.22
C LYS A 98 15.21 2.90 -13.54
N LYS A 99 14.09 2.67 -14.25
CA LYS A 99 14.01 1.91 -15.53
C LYS A 99 14.70 0.55 -15.46
N ARG A 100 14.56 -0.16 -14.34
CA ARG A 100 15.15 -1.48 -14.12
C ARG A 100 14.31 -2.34 -13.18
N HIS A 101 14.55 -3.65 -13.22
CA HIS A 101 14.00 -4.55 -12.21
C HIS A 101 14.76 -4.40 -10.89
N ILE A 102 14.03 -4.29 -9.80
CA ILE A 102 14.56 -4.29 -8.43
C ILE A 102 13.87 -5.37 -7.62
N LYS A 103 14.61 -6.02 -6.73
CA LYS A 103 14.08 -7.02 -5.82
C LYS A 103 13.62 -6.32 -4.53
N GLY A 104 12.39 -6.59 -4.12
CA GLY A 104 11.81 -5.97 -2.93
C GLY A 104 10.37 -6.39 -2.70
N ILE A 105 9.75 -5.74 -1.73
CA ILE A 105 8.34 -5.87 -1.40
C ILE A 105 7.58 -4.70 -2.02
N ASN A 106 6.56 -4.98 -2.80
CA ASN A 106 5.73 -3.94 -3.41
C ASN A 106 4.45 -3.77 -2.59
N PHE A 107 4.17 -2.53 -2.19
CA PHE A 107 2.98 -2.15 -1.43
C PHE A 107 2.07 -1.29 -2.29
N LEU A 108 0.79 -1.58 -2.27
CA LEU A 108 -0.24 -0.65 -2.71
C LEU A 108 -0.78 0.08 -1.48
N ASN A 109 -0.68 1.40 -1.48
CA ASN A 109 -1.10 2.26 -0.38
C ASN A 109 -2.36 3.03 -0.75
N CYS A 110 -3.24 3.23 0.22
CA CYS A 110 -4.37 4.14 0.13
C CYS A 110 -4.26 5.18 1.24
N LEU A 111 -4.10 6.44 0.87
CA LEU A 111 -4.08 7.57 1.79
C LEU A 111 -5.44 8.29 1.73
N PHE A 112 -5.97 8.67 2.88
CA PHE A 112 -7.04 9.66 2.98
C PHE A 112 -6.41 11.02 3.21
N GLU A 113 -6.69 11.95 2.32
CA GLU A 113 -6.20 13.33 2.39
C GLU A 113 -7.37 14.28 2.57
N LYS A 114 -7.20 15.21 3.50
CA LYS A 114 -8.11 16.33 3.71
C LYS A 114 -7.38 17.46 4.43
N ASP A 115 -7.59 18.71 3.99
CA ASP A 115 -7.02 19.92 4.60
C ASP A 115 -5.47 19.88 4.76
N GLY A 116 -4.79 19.29 3.77
CA GLY A 116 -3.32 19.16 3.76
C GLY A 116 -2.76 18.07 4.67
N ILE A 117 -3.62 17.26 5.29
CA ILE A 117 -3.21 16.13 6.14
C ILE A 117 -3.52 14.81 5.42
N SER A 118 -2.51 13.98 5.24
CA SER A 118 -2.64 12.65 4.64
C SER A 118 -2.47 11.56 5.68
N LEU A 119 -3.45 10.65 5.78
CA LEU A 119 -3.43 9.52 6.70
C LEU A 119 -3.53 8.19 5.93
N PRO A 120 -2.68 7.19 6.21
CA PRO A 120 -2.78 5.88 5.57
C PRO A 120 -4.01 5.14 6.11
N VAL A 121 -4.98 4.84 5.25
CA VAL A 121 -6.23 4.16 5.63
C VAL A 121 -6.26 2.68 5.24
N ALA A 122 -5.42 2.29 4.31
CA ALA A 122 -5.17 0.89 3.94
C ALA A 122 -3.79 0.74 3.28
N ALA A 123 -3.19 -0.43 3.47
CA ALA A 123 -1.96 -0.83 2.80
C ALA A 123 -2.01 -2.33 2.53
N GLU A 124 -1.70 -2.75 1.30
CA GLU A 124 -1.72 -4.15 0.91
C GLU A 124 -0.41 -4.53 0.23
N ILE A 125 0.11 -5.70 0.55
CA ILE A 125 1.29 -6.26 -0.13
C ILE A 125 0.84 -6.86 -1.45
N ILE A 126 1.60 -6.59 -2.51
CA ILE A 126 1.39 -7.19 -3.83
C ILE A 126 2.18 -8.50 -3.88
N GLU A 127 1.50 -9.59 -3.60
CA GLU A 127 2.07 -10.93 -3.65
C GLU A 127 2.15 -11.44 -5.09
N LYS A 128 3.22 -12.19 -5.41
CA LYS A 128 3.36 -12.94 -6.66
C LYS A 128 3.36 -14.43 -6.35
N ASP A 129 2.17 -14.95 -6.15
CA ASP A 129 1.86 -16.29 -5.65
C ASP A 129 1.93 -17.40 -6.72
N GLU A 130 1.89 -17.03 -8.01
CA GLU A 130 1.97 -18.00 -9.10
C GLU A 130 3.36 -18.03 -9.75
N CYS A 131 3.95 -19.22 -9.86
CA CYS A 131 5.16 -19.46 -10.65
C CYS A 131 4.80 -19.93 -12.07
N PHE A 132 5.53 -19.45 -13.08
CA PHE A 132 5.38 -19.87 -14.47
C PHE A 132 6.71 -19.81 -15.22
N ILE A 133 6.83 -20.61 -16.29
CA ILE A 133 7.99 -20.53 -17.18
C ILE A 133 7.69 -19.50 -18.27
N ASP A 134 8.51 -18.46 -18.34
CA ASP A 134 8.40 -17.43 -19.38
C ASP A 134 8.73 -18.06 -20.75
N PRO A 135 7.78 -18.12 -21.70
CA PRO A 135 7.97 -18.76 -22.99
C PRO A 135 9.04 -18.11 -23.88
N LYS A 136 9.39 -16.85 -23.61
CA LYS A 136 10.40 -16.09 -24.37
C LYS A 136 11.82 -16.36 -23.87
N THR A 137 11.98 -16.55 -22.56
CA THR A 137 13.31 -16.66 -21.94
C THR A 137 13.61 -18.02 -21.36
N GLY A 138 12.62 -18.92 -21.26
CA GLY A 138 12.72 -20.23 -20.60
C GLY A 138 12.98 -20.15 -19.09
N LYS A 139 12.93 -18.97 -18.50
CA LYS A 139 13.19 -18.78 -17.07
C LYS A 139 11.91 -18.85 -16.26
N GLU A 140 12.02 -19.39 -15.07
CA GLU A 140 10.96 -19.30 -14.08
C GLU A 140 10.75 -17.84 -13.66
N LYS A 141 9.51 -17.41 -13.62
CA LYS A 141 9.06 -16.09 -13.18
C LYS A 141 7.85 -16.22 -12.28
N ARG A 142 7.61 -15.19 -11.48
CA ARG A 142 6.43 -15.08 -10.62
C ARG A 142 5.47 -14.00 -11.11
N ARG A 143 4.18 -14.24 -10.93
CA ARG A 143 3.12 -13.24 -11.16
C ARG A 143 2.08 -13.31 -10.05
N SER A 144 1.33 -12.24 -9.90
CA SER A 144 0.18 -12.17 -9.00
C SER A 144 -1.04 -12.84 -9.62
N SER A 145 -1.77 -13.62 -8.84
CA SER A 145 -3.12 -14.11 -9.18
C SER A 145 -4.15 -12.96 -9.15
N ILE A 146 -3.92 -11.94 -8.31
CA ILE A 146 -4.75 -10.74 -8.19
C ILE A 146 -4.01 -9.55 -8.79
N THR A 147 -4.61 -8.86 -9.75
CA THR A 147 -4.03 -7.67 -10.36
C THR A 147 -4.06 -6.46 -9.40
N LYS A 148 -3.14 -5.50 -9.57
CA LYS A 148 -3.16 -4.23 -8.81
C LYS A 148 -4.50 -3.49 -8.91
N ASN A 149 -5.17 -3.54 -10.07
CA ASN A 149 -6.48 -2.94 -10.26
C ASN A 149 -7.56 -3.61 -9.40
N GLN A 150 -7.57 -4.94 -9.34
CA GLN A 150 -8.49 -5.69 -8.46
C GLN A 150 -8.17 -5.43 -6.99
N LEU A 151 -6.88 -5.33 -6.63
CA LEU A 151 -6.48 -4.99 -5.27
C LEU A 151 -6.95 -3.59 -4.87
N MET A 152 -6.83 -2.60 -5.77
CA MET A 152 -7.37 -1.25 -5.58
C MET A 152 -8.90 -1.28 -5.34
N GLN A 153 -9.66 -2.03 -6.13
CA GLN A 153 -11.11 -2.17 -5.95
C GLN A 153 -11.46 -2.82 -4.60
N LYS A 154 -10.69 -3.85 -4.19
CA LYS A 154 -10.84 -4.46 -2.85
C LYS A 154 -10.62 -3.42 -1.74
N MET A 155 -9.53 -2.64 -1.84
CA MET A 155 -9.22 -1.59 -0.85
C MET A 155 -10.27 -0.48 -0.83
N LEU A 156 -10.78 -0.05 -1.97
CA LEU A 156 -11.89 0.90 -2.08
C LEU A 156 -13.16 0.36 -1.40
N THR A 157 -13.49 -0.92 -1.61
CA THR A 157 -14.62 -1.57 -0.95
C THR A 157 -14.46 -1.58 0.58
N VAL A 158 -13.26 -1.92 1.07
CA VAL A 158 -12.95 -1.88 2.52
C VAL A 158 -13.08 -0.46 3.07
N THR A 159 -12.57 0.55 2.35
CA THR A 159 -12.67 1.95 2.75
C THR A 159 -14.12 2.42 2.81
N GLN A 160 -14.96 2.00 1.85
CA GLN A 160 -16.40 2.26 1.84
C GLN A 160 -17.11 1.59 3.05
N ASN A 161 -16.79 0.34 3.33
CA ASN A 161 -17.32 -0.39 4.49
C ASN A 161 -16.90 0.24 5.82
N ASN A 162 -15.71 0.79 5.86
CA ASN A 162 -15.21 1.58 6.98
C ASN A 162 -15.88 2.97 7.08
N ARG A 163 -16.72 3.34 6.11
CA ARG A 163 -17.45 4.61 6.05
C ARG A 163 -16.53 5.84 6.10
N VAL A 164 -15.41 5.79 5.38
CA VAL A 164 -14.54 6.96 5.21
C VAL A 164 -15.26 7.97 4.30
N LEU A 165 -15.30 9.24 4.70
CA LEU A 165 -15.99 10.31 3.98
C LEU A 165 -15.03 10.95 2.98
N TYR A 166 -15.08 10.51 1.73
CA TYR A 166 -14.31 11.07 0.61
C TYR A 166 -15.21 11.37 -0.58
N ASP A 167 -14.75 12.26 -1.45
CA ASP A 167 -15.47 12.71 -2.65
C ASP A 167 -14.79 12.21 -3.92
N TYR A 168 -13.45 12.16 -3.91
CA TYR A 168 -12.61 11.82 -5.07
C TYR A 168 -11.66 10.66 -4.78
N VAL A 169 -11.33 9.93 -5.84
CA VAL A 169 -10.24 8.94 -5.86
C VAL A 169 -9.19 9.42 -6.85
N LEU A 170 -7.95 9.56 -6.39
CA LEU A 170 -6.79 9.93 -7.19
C LEU A 170 -5.87 8.73 -7.35
N ALA A 171 -5.37 8.52 -8.56
CA ALA A 171 -4.32 7.54 -8.84
C ALA A 171 -3.57 7.90 -10.12
N ASP A 172 -2.40 7.29 -10.30
CA ASP A 172 -1.61 7.46 -11.51
C ASP A 172 -2.21 6.74 -12.73
N SER A 173 -1.54 6.87 -13.88
CA SER A 173 -1.99 6.28 -15.14
C SER A 173 -2.01 4.74 -15.14
N TRP A 174 -1.36 4.09 -14.19
CA TRP A 174 -1.38 2.64 -14.07
C TRP A 174 -2.76 2.12 -13.68
N PHE A 175 -3.46 2.86 -12.82
CA PHE A 175 -4.79 2.52 -12.33
C PHE A 175 -5.94 3.05 -13.20
N SER A 176 -5.65 3.77 -14.31
CA SER A 176 -6.65 4.35 -15.22
C SER A 176 -7.30 3.31 -16.14
N SER A 177 -7.76 2.18 -15.60
CA SER A 177 -8.54 1.21 -16.33
C SER A 177 -10.01 1.60 -16.41
N ALA A 178 -10.69 1.23 -17.51
CA ALA A 178 -12.13 1.47 -17.65
C ALA A 178 -12.94 0.81 -16.51
N ASP A 179 -12.48 -0.36 -16.04
CA ASP A 179 -13.16 -1.08 -14.95
C ASP A 179 -13.04 -0.32 -13.63
N ASN A 180 -11.87 0.24 -13.29
CA ASN A 180 -11.71 1.07 -12.11
C ASN A 180 -12.57 2.33 -12.18
N MET A 181 -12.58 3.02 -13.33
CA MET A 181 -13.39 4.22 -13.53
C MET A 181 -14.89 3.91 -13.38
N LYS A 182 -15.36 2.82 -14.00
CA LYS A 182 -16.76 2.38 -13.89
C LYS A 182 -17.11 2.00 -12.45
N PHE A 183 -16.25 1.26 -11.77
CA PHE A 183 -16.44 0.85 -10.38
C PHE A 183 -16.58 2.07 -9.46
N ILE A 184 -15.67 3.04 -9.55
CA ILE A 184 -15.73 4.25 -8.73
C ILE A 184 -16.99 5.06 -9.03
N LYS A 185 -17.32 5.25 -10.32
CA LYS A 185 -18.44 6.11 -10.72
C LYS A 185 -19.79 5.46 -10.50
N LYS A 186 -19.96 4.17 -10.85
CA LYS A 186 -21.25 3.49 -10.87
C LYS A 186 -21.55 2.77 -9.55
N ASP A 187 -20.56 2.10 -8.98
CA ASP A 187 -20.79 1.24 -7.81
C ASP A 187 -20.58 2.01 -6.50
N LEU A 188 -19.54 2.87 -6.44
CA LEU A 188 -19.25 3.67 -5.26
C LEU A 188 -19.91 5.06 -5.27
N HIS A 189 -20.43 5.52 -6.41
CA HIS A 189 -21.02 6.85 -6.60
C HIS A 189 -20.06 7.98 -6.20
N LYS A 190 -18.77 7.84 -6.59
CA LYS A 190 -17.70 8.81 -6.32
C LYS A 190 -17.11 9.35 -7.61
N GLU A 191 -16.37 10.43 -7.50
CA GLU A 191 -15.61 11.02 -8.60
C GLU A 191 -14.17 10.46 -8.60
N PHE A 192 -13.47 10.57 -9.73
CA PHE A 192 -12.07 10.19 -9.84
C PHE A 192 -11.27 11.21 -10.64
N VAL A 193 -9.98 11.30 -10.33
CA VAL A 193 -9.01 12.06 -11.12
C VAL A 193 -7.82 11.13 -11.38
N PHE A 194 -7.73 10.62 -12.60
CA PHE A 194 -6.68 9.71 -13.04
C PHE A 194 -5.89 10.31 -14.19
N ALA A 195 -4.57 10.18 -14.14
CA ALA A 195 -3.75 10.43 -15.30
C ALA A 195 -4.04 9.36 -16.37
N LEU A 196 -4.29 9.76 -17.60
CA LEU A 196 -4.50 8.82 -18.70
C LEU A 196 -3.18 8.51 -19.41
N LYS A 197 -3.01 7.24 -19.82
CA LYS A 197 -1.91 6.87 -20.73
C LYS A 197 -2.13 7.51 -22.10
N ALA A 198 -1.06 7.98 -22.74
CA ALA A 198 -1.11 8.66 -24.04
C ALA A 198 -1.74 7.82 -25.17
N ASN A 199 -1.80 6.50 -25.03
CA ASN A 199 -2.41 5.59 -25.99
C ASN A 199 -3.90 5.29 -25.71
N ARG A 200 -4.55 6.02 -24.82
CA ARG A 200 -5.99 5.88 -24.55
C ARG A 200 -6.78 6.76 -25.49
N LEU A 201 -7.85 6.18 -26.01
CA LEU A 201 -8.88 6.93 -26.76
C LEU A 201 -9.94 7.37 -25.76
N ALA A 202 -10.40 8.60 -25.90
CA ALA A 202 -11.53 9.16 -25.16
C ALA A 202 -12.60 9.55 -26.17
N ALA A 203 -13.81 9.02 -25.99
CA ALA A 203 -14.98 9.50 -26.71
C ALA A 203 -15.46 10.81 -26.09
N LEU A 204 -15.81 11.79 -26.92
CA LEU A 204 -16.39 13.05 -26.49
C LEU A 204 -17.91 12.97 -26.36
N SER A 205 -18.53 11.94 -26.98
CA SER A 205 -19.97 11.65 -26.91
C SER A 205 -20.22 10.14 -26.88
N PHE A 206 -21.46 9.73 -26.66
CA PHE A 206 -21.88 8.34 -26.80
C PHE A 206 -21.99 7.86 -28.27
N GLU A 207 -21.89 8.76 -29.21
CA GLU A 207 -21.99 8.50 -30.65
C GLU A 207 -20.62 8.31 -31.30
N ASP A 208 -19.54 8.62 -30.58
CA ASP A 208 -18.15 8.41 -30.98
C ASP A 208 -17.64 7.02 -30.55
#